data_9f6ed625c228cbf9495bcbc30fb7f8b9
#
_entry.id   9f6ed625c228cbf9495bcbc30fb7f8b9
#
_cell.length_a   1.000
_cell.length_b   1.000
_cell.length_c   1.000
_cell.angle_alpha   90.00
_cell.angle_beta   90.00
_cell.angle_gamma   90.00
#
_symmetry.space_group_name_H-M   'P 1'
#
loop_
_entity.id
_entity.type
_entity.pdbx_description
1 polymer ?
#
loop_
_entity_poly.entity_id
_entity_poly.type
_entity_poly.pdbx_seq_one_letter_code
_entity_poly.pdbx_strand_id
1 'polypeptide(L)'
;MNKTVLEMMIVAVCLSSKVALAQASPPSAPSPLNFGDKFRLYLRQTYSLPSVLVPAAFAGLDQAADSPNEWRLGSRGYLNRLGTQRGQFQIGAFCAFGVGAALHEDPRFFPSGKHGMWRRTEYVVTHTVIAHTDRGTEMPAFGNYATAIGAGFSPSAWLPQRANSATDSLKRSVAMLGMNVGVNMGIEFGSDDRRFFREKVLRAFHRSGKQTTNQLR
;
A
#
# COMPACT_ATOMS: atom_id res chain seq x y z
N MET A 1 15.14 -4.40 17.54
CA MET A 1 14.79 -3.76 16.27
C MET A 1 15.54 -2.43 16.23
N ASN A 2 16.43 -2.22 15.28
CA ASN A 2 17.32 -1.07 15.23
C ASN A 2 16.48 0.19 14.94
N LYS A 3 16.73 1.31 15.65
CA LYS A 3 15.99 2.58 15.49
C LYS A 3 15.93 3.04 14.03
N THR A 4 17.02 2.88 13.30
CA THR A 4 17.15 3.18 11.87
C THR A 4 16.20 2.36 10.99
N VAL A 5 15.99 1.07 11.31
CA VAL A 5 15.06 0.18 10.58
C VAL A 5 13.62 0.64 10.80
N LEU A 6 13.27 1.05 12.01
CA LEU A 6 11.94 1.57 12.33
C LEU A 6 11.67 2.89 11.60
N GLU A 7 12.62 3.82 11.58
CA GLU A 7 12.52 5.10 10.86
C GLU A 7 12.37 4.88 9.35
N MET A 8 13.14 3.96 8.76
CA MET A 8 13.03 3.63 7.34
C MET A 8 11.71 2.92 7.01
N MET A 9 11.18 2.06 7.89
CA MET A 9 9.84 1.48 7.73
C MET A 9 8.75 2.56 7.74
N ILE A 10 8.84 3.53 8.64
CA ILE A 10 7.91 4.67 8.70
C ILE A 10 7.97 5.48 7.40
N VAL A 11 9.17 5.76 6.89
CA VAL A 11 9.36 6.48 5.61
C VAL A 11 8.79 5.68 4.44
N ALA A 12 9.01 4.36 4.38
CA ALA A 12 8.47 3.51 3.33
C ALA A 12 6.92 3.45 3.37
N VAL A 13 6.33 3.38 4.56
CA VAL A 13 4.88 3.44 4.76
C VAL A 13 4.33 4.82 4.37
N CYS A 14 5.01 5.90 4.71
CA CYS A 14 4.62 7.26 4.32
C CYS A 14 4.73 7.49 2.80
N LEU A 15 5.74 6.92 2.14
CA LEU A 15 5.87 6.94 0.68
C LEU A 15 4.77 6.13 0.00
N SER A 16 4.44 4.95 0.53
CA SER A 16 3.34 4.11 0.04
C SER A 16 2.00 4.84 0.13
N SER A 17 1.80 5.60 1.21
CA SER A 17 0.59 6.37 1.48
C SER A 17 0.36 7.48 0.45
N LYS A 18 1.39 8.26 0.14
CA LYS A 18 1.30 9.36 -0.85
C LYS A 18 0.96 8.88 -2.24
N VAL A 19 1.29 7.66 -2.52
CA VAL A 19 1.10 7.00 -3.79
C VAL A 19 -0.29 6.39 -3.92
N ALA A 20 -0.76 5.71 -2.88
CA ALA A 20 -2.13 5.22 -2.80
C ALA A 20 -3.15 6.39 -2.95
N LEU A 21 -2.80 7.57 -2.44
CA LEU A 21 -3.60 8.80 -2.54
C LEU A 21 -3.78 9.36 -3.96
N ALA A 22 -2.88 9.06 -4.88
CA ALA A 22 -3.04 9.45 -6.28
C ALA A 22 -4.18 8.69 -6.99
N GLN A 23 -4.72 7.65 -6.35
CA GLN A 23 -5.71 6.75 -6.91
C GLN A 23 -7.11 6.91 -6.27
N ALA A 24 -7.24 7.67 -5.17
CA ALA A 24 -8.51 7.90 -4.52
C ALA A 24 -9.36 8.90 -5.32
N SER A 25 -10.39 8.39 -6.01
CA SER A 25 -11.48 9.23 -6.54
C SER A 25 -12.36 9.74 -5.40
N PRO A 26 -12.98 10.93 -5.52
CA PRO A 26 -13.91 11.43 -4.50
C PRO A 26 -15.10 10.48 -4.35
N PRO A 27 -15.78 10.47 -3.20
CA PRO A 27 -16.87 9.57 -2.90
C PRO A 27 -18.14 9.97 -3.68
N SER A 28 -18.24 9.56 -4.92
CA SER A 28 -19.54 9.29 -5.54
C SER A 28 -19.90 7.85 -5.20
N ALA A 29 -21.20 7.55 -5.03
CA ALA A 29 -21.64 6.18 -4.79
C ALA A 29 -20.93 5.24 -5.78
N PRO A 30 -20.20 4.23 -5.29
CA PRO A 30 -19.31 3.46 -6.14
C PRO A 30 -20.14 2.71 -7.17
N SER A 31 -19.99 3.07 -8.44
CA SER A 31 -20.53 2.25 -9.52
C SER A 31 -19.90 0.84 -9.45
N PRO A 32 -20.69 -0.22 -9.60
CA PRO A 32 -20.16 -1.59 -9.64
C PRO A 32 -19.06 -1.70 -10.69
N LEU A 33 -17.93 -2.30 -10.31
CA LEU A 33 -16.83 -2.53 -11.24
C LEU A 33 -17.13 -3.79 -12.06
N ASN A 34 -17.06 -3.66 -13.39
CA ASN A 34 -17.05 -4.82 -14.25
C ASN A 34 -15.64 -5.48 -14.28
N PHE A 35 -15.53 -6.67 -14.86
CA PHE A 35 -14.25 -7.39 -14.94
C PHE A 35 -13.15 -6.55 -15.61
N GLY A 36 -13.48 -5.84 -16.70
CA GLY A 36 -12.53 -5.01 -17.42
C GLY A 36 -12.01 -3.83 -16.58
N ASP A 37 -12.87 -3.24 -15.74
CA ASP A 37 -12.48 -2.17 -14.83
C ASP A 37 -11.56 -2.69 -13.72
N LYS A 38 -11.85 -3.87 -13.16
CA LYS A 38 -10.98 -4.55 -12.19
C LYS A 38 -9.62 -4.88 -12.78
N PHE A 39 -9.60 -5.38 -14.02
CA PHE A 39 -8.35 -5.68 -14.73
C PHE A 39 -7.52 -4.41 -15.01
N ARG A 40 -8.18 -3.34 -15.45
CA ARG A 40 -7.51 -2.04 -15.67
C ARG A 40 -6.95 -1.47 -14.36
N LEU A 41 -7.70 -1.59 -13.26
CA LEU A 41 -7.25 -1.18 -11.93
C LEU A 41 -6.02 -2.00 -11.49
N TYR A 42 -6.09 -3.33 -11.66
CA TYR A 42 -4.95 -4.22 -11.41
C TYR A 42 -3.71 -3.81 -12.19
N LEU A 43 -3.82 -3.60 -13.50
CA LEU A 43 -2.69 -3.17 -14.32
C LEU A 43 -2.13 -1.82 -13.84
N ARG A 44 -3.01 -0.85 -13.58
CA ARG A 44 -2.61 0.47 -13.12
C ARG A 44 -1.88 0.42 -11.77
N GLN A 45 -2.35 -0.39 -10.83
CA GLN A 45 -1.70 -0.55 -9.53
C GLN A 45 -0.36 -1.28 -9.65
N THR A 46 -0.33 -2.34 -10.45
CA THR A 46 0.81 -3.23 -10.60
C THR A 46 1.97 -2.61 -11.37
N TYR A 47 1.69 -1.73 -12.34
CA TYR A 47 2.69 -1.08 -13.21
C TYR A 47 2.82 0.43 -12.96
N SER A 48 2.43 0.90 -11.78
CA SER A 48 2.62 2.29 -11.37
C SER A 48 4.05 2.51 -10.84
N LEU A 49 4.52 3.77 -10.86
CA LEU A 49 5.82 4.12 -10.27
C LEU A 49 5.97 3.63 -8.82
N PRO A 50 4.97 3.74 -7.97
CA PRO A 50 4.99 3.23 -6.62
C PRO A 50 5.20 1.75 -6.47
N SER A 51 4.61 0.98 -7.37
CA SER A 51 4.78 -0.47 -7.36
C SER A 51 6.22 -0.91 -7.66
N VAL A 52 7.06 0.01 -8.10
CA VAL A 52 8.52 -0.18 -8.27
C VAL A 52 9.28 0.38 -7.06
N LEU A 53 8.93 1.60 -6.63
CA LEU A 53 9.66 2.29 -5.56
C LEU A 53 9.49 1.62 -4.20
N VAL A 54 8.29 1.12 -3.89
CA VAL A 54 8.03 0.46 -2.59
C VAL A 54 8.83 -0.84 -2.46
N PRO A 55 8.79 -1.78 -3.40
CA PRO A 55 9.67 -2.96 -3.38
C PRO A 55 11.17 -2.60 -3.35
N ALA A 56 11.60 -1.55 -4.05
CA ALA A 56 12.97 -1.09 -4.03
C ALA A 56 13.40 -0.60 -2.64
N ALA A 57 12.54 0.15 -1.94
CA ALA A 57 12.80 0.58 -0.58
C ALA A 57 12.91 -0.60 0.39
N PHE A 58 11.99 -1.59 0.30
CA PHE A 58 12.06 -2.80 1.12
C PHE A 58 13.30 -3.64 0.81
N ALA A 59 13.69 -3.78 -0.47
CA ALA A 59 14.93 -4.43 -0.84
C ALA A 59 16.16 -3.70 -0.25
N GLY A 60 16.11 -2.37 -0.13
CA GLY A 60 17.13 -1.57 0.56
C GLY A 60 17.18 -1.86 2.06
N LEU A 61 16.03 -2.03 2.72
CA LEU A 61 15.95 -2.43 4.12
C LEU A 61 16.51 -3.83 4.35
N ASP A 62 16.12 -4.79 3.51
CA ASP A 62 16.66 -6.16 3.55
C ASP A 62 18.16 -6.17 3.31
N GLN A 63 18.68 -5.29 2.43
CA GLN A 63 20.09 -5.12 2.18
C GLN A 63 20.81 -4.55 3.41
N ALA A 64 20.24 -3.55 4.07
CA ALA A 64 20.80 -2.96 5.28
C ALA A 64 20.78 -3.94 6.48
N ALA A 65 19.80 -4.85 6.50
CA ALA A 65 19.65 -5.89 7.50
C ALA A 65 20.44 -7.18 7.16
N ASP A 66 21.13 -7.23 6.01
CA ASP A 66 21.77 -8.41 5.42
C ASP A 66 20.87 -9.66 5.46
N SER A 67 19.63 -9.50 5.02
CA SER A 67 18.62 -10.55 5.04
C SER A 67 18.09 -10.85 3.61
N PRO A 68 18.14 -12.10 3.15
CA PRO A 68 18.92 -13.23 3.71
C PRO A 68 20.43 -13.01 3.52
N ASN A 69 21.23 -13.45 4.49
CA ASN A 69 22.69 -13.25 4.50
C ASN A 69 23.42 -14.08 3.43
N GLU A 70 22.80 -15.15 2.92
CA GLU A 70 23.32 -15.94 1.81
C GLU A 70 23.53 -15.14 0.52
N TRP A 71 22.76 -14.07 0.33
CA TRP A 71 22.88 -13.22 -0.85
C TRP A 71 23.99 -12.17 -0.74
N ARG A 72 24.61 -12.06 0.43
CA ARG A 72 25.68 -11.10 0.72
C ARG A 72 25.27 -9.64 0.44
N LEU A 73 26.14 -8.72 0.80
CA LEU A 73 26.01 -7.31 0.47
C LEU A 73 26.51 -7.03 -0.96
N GLY A 74 26.15 -5.90 -1.53
CA GLY A 74 26.54 -5.47 -2.86
C GLY A 74 25.40 -5.49 -3.87
N SER A 75 25.69 -5.09 -5.11
CA SER A 75 24.67 -4.91 -6.15
C SER A 75 23.90 -6.18 -6.50
N ARG A 76 24.58 -7.31 -6.57
CA ARG A 76 23.91 -8.61 -6.85
C ARG A 76 22.97 -9.02 -5.73
N GLY A 77 23.39 -8.85 -4.46
CA GLY A 77 22.53 -9.12 -3.31
C GLY A 77 21.30 -8.22 -3.29
N TYR A 78 21.48 -6.93 -3.59
CA TYR A 78 20.36 -5.99 -3.71
C TYR A 78 19.39 -6.38 -4.82
N LEU A 79 19.88 -6.75 -6.00
CA LEU A 79 19.02 -7.16 -7.12
C LEU A 79 18.22 -8.43 -6.81
N ASN A 80 18.79 -9.41 -6.09
CA ASN A 80 18.07 -10.60 -5.65
C ASN A 80 16.94 -10.22 -4.68
N ARG A 81 17.21 -9.32 -3.72
CA ARG A 81 16.19 -8.80 -2.77
C ARG A 81 15.12 -8.02 -3.51
N LEU A 82 15.50 -7.13 -4.42
CA LEU A 82 14.56 -6.38 -5.25
C LEU A 82 13.67 -7.28 -6.09
N GLY A 83 14.25 -8.29 -6.74
CA GLY A 83 13.50 -9.29 -7.49
C GLY A 83 12.50 -10.04 -6.63
N THR A 84 12.91 -10.42 -5.41
CA THR A 84 12.02 -11.08 -4.45
C THR A 84 10.88 -10.17 -4.00
N GLN A 85 11.18 -8.94 -3.58
CA GLN A 85 10.15 -7.97 -3.17
C GLN A 85 9.18 -7.66 -4.31
N ARG A 86 9.70 -7.51 -5.53
CA ARG A 86 8.88 -7.28 -6.72
C ARG A 86 8.03 -8.50 -7.08
N GLY A 87 8.61 -9.70 -7.03
CA GLY A 87 7.90 -10.96 -7.29
C GLY A 87 6.75 -11.20 -6.32
N GLN A 88 7.00 -11.00 -5.01
CA GLN A 88 5.96 -11.09 -3.98
C GLN A 88 4.81 -10.13 -4.26
N PHE A 89 5.12 -8.86 -4.56
CA PHE A 89 4.12 -7.85 -4.88
C PHE A 89 3.28 -8.25 -6.10
N GLN A 90 3.91 -8.70 -7.17
CA GLN A 90 3.23 -9.09 -8.40
C GLN A 90 2.31 -10.30 -8.19
N ILE A 91 2.81 -11.33 -7.53
CA ILE A 91 2.04 -12.56 -7.26
C ILE A 91 0.88 -12.25 -6.32
N GLY A 92 1.13 -11.48 -5.25
CA GLY A 92 0.06 -11.06 -4.36
C GLY A 92 -1.03 -10.26 -5.06
N ALA A 93 -0.66 -9.29 -5.89
CA ALA A 93 -1.61 -8.49 -6.68
C ALA A 93 -2.40 -9.34 -7.68
N PHE A 94 -1.75 -10.33 -8.32
CA PHE A 94 -2.42 -11.26 -9.22
C PHE A 94 -3.42 -12.15 -8.49
N CYS A 95 -3.05 -12.69 -7.32
CA CYS A 95 -3.95 -13.47 -6.48
C CYS A 95 -5.16 -12.65 -6.03
N ALA A 96 -4.94 -11.40 -5.58
CA ALA A 96 -6.02 -10.49 -5.22
C ALA A 96 -6.98 -10.22 -6.38
N PHE A 97 -6.43 -9.94 -7.56
CA PHE A 97 -7.24 -9.72 -8.76
C PHE A 97 -8.06 -10.96 -9.12
N GLY A 98 -7.44 -12.16 -9.15
CA GLY A 98 -8.12 -13.40 -9.52
C GLY A 98 -9.25 -13.75 -8.56
N VAL A 99 -8.98 -13.70 -7.25
CA VAL A 99 -9.97 -14.01 -6.21
C VAL A 99 -11.06 -12.92 -6.16
N GLY A 100 -10.67 -11.64 -6.20
CA GLY A 100 -11.61 -10.52 -6.17
C GLY A 100 -12.53 -10.49 -7.40
N ALA A 101 -12.02 -10.86 -8.59
CA ALA A 101 -12.84 -10.98 -9.78
C ALA A 101 -13.82 -12.16 -9.70
N ALA A 102 -13.36 -13.32 -9.21
CA ALA A 102 -14.17 -14.54 -9.07
C ALA A 102 -15.29 -14.39 -8.03
N LEU A 103 -15.01 -13.68 -6.93
CA LEU A 103 -15.95 -13.49 -5.82
C LEU A 103 -16.75 -12.19 -5.91
N HIS A 104 -16.61 -11.42 -6.99
CA HIS A 104 -17.24 -10.11 -7.14
C HIS A 104 -16.92 -9.14 -6.00
N GLU A 105 -15.72 -9.24 -5.43
CA GLU A 105 -15.21 -8.33 -4.40
C GLU A 105 -14.75 -7.00 -5.04
N ASP A 106 -15.12 -5.87 -4.43
CA ASP A 106 -14.63 -4.56 -4.86
C ASP A 106 -13.22 -4.33 -4.26
N PRO A 107 -12.17 -4.20 -5.08
CA PRO A 107 -10.80 -4.06 -4.59
C PRO A 107 -10.49 -2.65 -4.05
N ARG A 108 -11.44 -1.73 -4.07
CA ARG A 108 -11.23 -0.34 -3.65
C ARG A 108 -11.43 -0.19 -2.15
N PHE A 109 -10.53 0.53 -1.50
CA PHE A 109 -10.74 1.01 -0.14
C PHE A 109 -11.45 2.37 -0.17
N PHE A 110 -12.54 2.49 0.58
CA PHE A 110 -13.33 3.71 0.70
C PHE A 110 -13.03 4.40 2.02
N PRO A 111 -12.57 5.69 2.01
CA PRO A 111 -12.36 6.43 3.24
C PRO A 111 -13.63 6.55 4.07
N SER A 112 -13.50 6.43 5.39
CA SER A 112 -14.63 6.38 6.31
C SER A 112 -15.42 7.69 6.41
N GLY A 113 -14.80 8.83 6.12
CA GLY A 113 -15.36 10.16 6.43
C GLY A 113 -15.56 10.42 7.93
N LYS A 114 -15.13 9.51 8.81
CA LYS A 114 -15.29 9.65 10.26
C LYS A 114 -14.32 10.68 10.82
N HIS A 115 -14.68 11.28 11.97
CA HIS A 115 -13.81 12.17 12.73
C HIS A 115 -13.18 11.43 13.91
N GLY A 116 -11.92 11.81 14.25
CA GLY A 116 -11.16 11.23 15.36
C GLY A 116 -10.28 10.04 14.94
N MET A 117 -9.03 10.10 15.40
CA MET A 117 -7.97 9.15 14.98
C MET A 117 -8.34 7.70 15.31
N TRP A 118 -8.86 7.44 16.50
CA TRP A 118 -9.18 6.08 16.95
C TRP A 118 -10.28 5.41 16.12
N ARG A 119 -11.39 6.13 15.87
CA ARG A 119 -12.51 5.61 15.06
C ARG A 119 -12.12 5.35 13.62
N ARG A 120 -11.20 6.14 13.06
CA ARG A 120 -10.67 5.95 11.71
C ARG A 120 -9.72 4.76 11.65
N THR A 121 -8.84 4.61 12.65
CA THR A 121 -7.95 3.45 12.76
C THR A 121 -8.73 2.14 12.88
N GLU A 122 -9.74 2.09 13.75
CA GLU A 122 -10.64 0.96 13.88
C GLU A 122 -11.32 0.62 12.53
N TYR A 123 -11.82 1.63 11.83
CA TYR A 123 -12.41 1.47 10.51
C TYR A 123 -11.43 0.85 9.51
N VAL A 124 -10.20 1.37 9.46
CA VAL A 124 -9.15 0.86 8.56
C VAL A 124 -8.83 -0.60 8.85
N VAL A 125 -8.61 -0.95 10.13
CA VAL A 125 -8.31 -2.34 10.52
C VAL A 125 -9.47 -3.26 10.16
N THR A 126 -10.69 -2.87 10.47
CA THR A 126 -11.89 -3.64 10.13
C THR A 126 -12.03 -3.83 8.63
N HIS A 127 -11.89 -2.76 7.83
CA HIS A 127 -12.03 -2.81 6.37
C HIS A 127 -10.78 -3.32 5.62
N THR A 128 -9.75 -3.73 6.35
CA THR A 128 -8.66 -4.55 5.79
C THR A 128 -9.01 -6.03 5.83
N VAL A 129 -9.85 -6.46 6.79
CA VAL A 129 -10.30 -7.86 6.93
C VAL A 129 -11.72 -8.08 6.40
N ILE A 130 -12.51 -6.99 6.26
CA ILE A 130 -13.85 -7.00 5.67
C ILE A 130 -13.81 -6.11 4.41
N ALA A 131 -14.28 -6.63 3.30
CA ALA A 131 -14.41 -5.91 2.04
C ALA A 131 -15.89 -5.77 1.65
N HIS A 132 -16.15 -5.08 0.55
CA HIS A 132 -17.47 -4.97 -0.02
C HIS A 132 -17.54 -5.76 -1.34
N THR A 133 -18.69 -6.31 -1.62
CA THR A 133 -18.99 -6.83 -2.95
C THR A 133 -19.26 -5.69 -3.93
N ASP A 134 -19.24 -5.98 -5.23
CA ASP A 134 -19.64 -5.03 -6.28
C ASP A 134 -21.06 -4.47 -6.08
N ARG A 135 -21.89 -5.14 -5.25
CA ARG A 135 -23.25 -4.72 -4.90
C ARG A 135 -23.32 -3.94 -3.58
N GLY A 136 -22.19 -3.71 -2.91
CA GLY A 136 -22.10 -2.96 -1.67
C GLY A 136 -22.40 -3.75 -0.38
N THR A 137 -22.58 -5.08 -0.45
CA THR A 137 -22.72 -5.93 0.74
C THR A 137 -21.35 -6.25 1.32
N GLU A 138 -21.27 -6.36 2.64
CA GLU A 138 -20.05 -6.75 3.33
C GLU A 138 -19.72 -8.23 3.12
N MET A 139 -18.43 -8.54 2.99
CA MET A 139 -17.89 -9.88 2.89
C MET A 139 -16.47 -9.92 3.48
N PRO A 140 -15.94 -11.11 3.85
CA PRO A 140 -14.52 -11.19 4.20
C PRO A 140 -13.63 -10.72 3.04
N ALA A 141 -12.55 -10.00 3.33
CA ALA A 141 -11.64 -9.43 2.32
C ALA A 141 -10.76 -10.53 1.70
N PHE A 142 -11.37 -11.41 0.92
CA PHE A 142 -10.69 -12.57 0.32
C PHE A 142 -9.55 -12.15 -0.59
N GLY A 143 -9.64 -11.00 -1.28
CA GLY A 143 -8.56 -10.43 -2.07
C GLY A 143 -7.33 -10.09 -1.21
N ASN A 144 -7.53 -9.50 -0.02
CA ASN A 144 -6.45 -9.21 0.90
C ASN A 144 -5.82 -10.48 1.47
N TYR A 145 -6.62 -11.49 1.78
CA TYR A 145 -6.11 -12.79 2.24
C TYR A 145 -5.35 -13.50 1.12
N ALA A 146 -5.86 -13.48 -0.10
CA ALA A 146 -5.17 -14.03 -1.27
C ALA A 146 -3.85 -13.32 -1.55
N THR A 147 -3.81 -11.97 -1.40
CA THR A 147 -2.56 -11.20 -1.46
C THR A 147 -1.57 -11.68 -0.41
N ALA A 148 -2.01 -11.79 0.84
CA ALA A 148 -1.13 -12.17 1.95
C ALA A 148 -0.57 -13.60 1.77
N ILE A 149 -1.40 -14.55 1.41
CA ILE A 149 -0.99 -15.93 1.18
C ILE A 149 -0.08 -16.01 -0.08
N GLY A 150 -0.51 -15.45 -1.20
CA GLY A 150 0.25 -15.48 -2.45
C GLY A 150 1.63 -14.83 -2.31
N ALA A 151 1.67 -13.61 -1.74
CA ALA A 151 2.94 -12.91 -1.52
C ALA A 151 3.81 -13.57 -0.44
N GLY A 152 3.21 -14.11 0.63
CA GLY A 152 3.95 -14.71 1.73
C GLY A 152 4.56 -16.06 1.39
N PHE A 153 3.88 -16.89 0.61
CA PHE A 153 4.33 -18.23 0.27
C PHE A 153 5.09 -18.31 -1.04
N SER A 154 4.84 -17.44 -2.02
CA SER A 154 5.54 -17.48 -3.31
C SER A 154 7.07 -17.45 -3.22
N PRO A 155 7.71 -16.69 -2.30
CA PRO A 155 9.15 -16.66 -2.19
C PRO A 155 9.76 -18.02 -1.83
N SER A 156 8.98 -18.94 -1.30
CA SER A 156 9.45 -20.31 -1.00
C SER A 156 9.96 -21.05 -2.22
N ALA A 157 9.60 -20.61 -3.43
CA ALA A 157 10.07 -21.18 -4.67
C ALA A 157 11.53 -20.81 -5.02
N TRP A 158 12.06 -19.71 -4.47
CA TRP A 158 13.39 -19.19 -4.86
C TRP A 158 14.27 -18.69 -3.70
N LEU A 159 13.74 -18.60 -2.49
CA LEU A 159 14.52 -18.22 -1.33
C LEU A 159 15.47 -19.36 -0.87
N PRO A 160 16.62 -19.02 -0.27
CA PRO A 160 17.48 -20.00 0.37
C PRO A 160 16.74 -20.83 1.42
N GLN A 161 17.11 -22.11 1.58
CA GLN A 161 16.41 -23.04 2.46
C GLN A 161 16.29 -22.55 3.92
N ARG A 162 17.28 -21.82 4.44
CA ARG A 162 17.26 -21.25 5.79
C ARG A 162 16.20 -20.17 6.00
N ALA A 163 15.83 -19.48 4.94
CA ALA A 163 14.80 -18.42 4.94
C ALA A 163 13.45 -18.92 4.39
N ASN A 164 13.27 -20.23 4.27
CA ASN A 164 12.17 -20.84 3.51
C ASN A 164 11.34 -21.83 4.35
N SER A 165 11.20 -21.62 5.65
CA SER A 165 10.31 -22.43 6.47
C SER A 165 8.84 -22.01 6.28
N ALA A 166 7.91 -22.93 6.59
CA ALA A 166 6.47 -22.61 6.63
C ALA A 166 6.17 -21.46 7.61
N THR A 167 6.91 -21.42 8.73
CA THR A 167 6.81 -20.33 9.71
C THR A 167 7.24 -18.98 9.11
N ASP A 168 8.30 -18.95 8.30
CA ASP A 168 8.74 -17.71 7.65
C ASP A 168 7.75 -17.26 6.59
N SER A 169 7.14 -18.19 5.84
CA SER A 169 6.06 -17.90 4.90
C SER A 169 4.85 -17.30 5.62
N LEU A 170 4.46 -17.86 6.77
CA LEU A 170 3.38 -17.32 7.58
C LEU A 170 3.70 -15.91 8.12
N LYS A 171 4.92 -15.70 8.63
CA LYS A 171 5.36 -14.36 9.07
C LYS A 171 5.29 -13.34 7.93
N ARG A 172 5.72 -13.71 6.72
CA ARG A 172 5.60 -12.86 5.53
C ARG A 172 4.13 -12.57 5.20
N SER A 173 3.25 -13.58 5.27
CA SER A 173 1.81 -13.39 5.04
C SER A 173 1.19 -12.40 6.03
N VAL A 174 1.51 -12.53 7.33
CA VAL A 174 1.05 -11.59 8.35
C VAL A 174 1.63 -10.18 8.12
N ALA A 175 2.89 -10.08 7.72
CA ALA A 175 3.50 -8.80 7.36
C ALA A 175 2.80 -8.15 6.16
N MET A 176 2.36 -8.92 5.17
CA MET A 176 1.60 -8.40 4.02
C MET A 176 0.21 -7.89 4.42
N LEU A 177 -0.47 -8.56 5.35
CA LEU A 177 -1.71 -8.02 5.93
C LEU A 177 -1.47 -6.71 6.67
N GLY A 178 -0.40 -6.63 7.47
CA GLY A 178 0.02 -5.38 8.11
C GLY A 178 0.35 -4.28 7.12
N MET A 179 0.95 -4.62 5.98
CA MET A 179 1.20 -3.68 4.88
C MET A 179 -0.11 -3.15 4.29
N ASN A 180 -1.11 -4.00 4.07
CA ASN A 180 -2.43 -3.58 3.60
C ASN A 180 -3.10 -2.61 4.59
N VAL A 181 -3.00 -2.87 5.91
CA VAL A 181 -3.45 -1.91 6.94
C VAL A 181 -2.72 -0.58 6.77
N GLY A 182 -1.38 -0.59 6.60
CA GLY A 182 -0.58 0.62 6.40
C GLY A 182 -0.98 1.41 5.15
N VAL A 183 -1.26 0.73 4.05
CA VAL A 183 -1.75 1.36 2.81
C VAL A 183 -3.12 2.00 3.02
N ASN A 184 -4.06 1.28 3.63
CA ASN A 184 -5.40 1.77 3.93
C ASN A 184 -5.37 2.94 4.93
N MET A 185 -4.48 2.89 5.93
CA MET A 185 -4.21 4.03 6.82
C MET A 185 -3.76 5.25 6.02
N GLY A 186 -2.85 5.06 5.08
CA GLY A 186 -2.39 6.14 4.21
C GLY A 186 -3.52 6.74 3.37
N ILE A 187 -4.43 5.93 2.85
CA ILE A 187 -5.60 6.40 2.09
C ILE A 187 -6.56 7.16 3.02
N GLU A 188 -6.85 6.60 4.19
CA GLU A 188 -7.79 7.18 5.16
C GLU A 188 -7.32 8.55 5.69
N PHE A 189 -6.06 8.65 6.11
CA PHE A 189 -5.52 9.87 6.73
C PHE A 189 -4.94 10.86 5.73
N GLY A 190 -4.52 10.40 4.57
CA GLY A 190 -3.91 11.26 3.56
C GLY A 190 -4.86 12.26 2.90
N SER A 191 -6.17 12.08 3.04
CA SER A 191 -7.17 13.06 2.60
C SER A 191 -7.10 14.36 3.44
N ASP A 192 -6.73 14.28 4.71
CA ASP A 192 -6.61 15.43 5.61
C ASP A 192 -5.36 16.26 5.27
N ASP A 193 -4.26 15.60 4.97
CA ASP A 193 -3.02 16.27 4.54
C ASP A 193 -3.22 17.09 3.27
N ARG A 194 -4.03 16.61 2.33
CA ARG A 194 -4.35 17.38 1.11
C ARG A 194 -5.16 18.63 1.41
N ARG A 195 -6.15 18.55 2.30
CA ARG A 195 -6.94 19.72 2.73
C ARG A 195 -6.05 20.72 3.42
N PHE A 196 -5.24 20.27 4.37
CA PHE A 196 -4.32 21.11 5.12
C PHE A 196 -3.25 21.77 4.22
N PHE A 197 -2.66 21.01 3.29
CA PHE A 197 -1.67 21.54 2.36
C PHE A 197 -2.28 22.54 1.37
N ARG A 198 -3.46 22.22 0.83
CA ARG A 198 -4.20 23.12 -0.07
C ARG A 198 -4.57 24.42 0.64
N GLU A 199 -5.05 24.36 1.87
CA GLU A 199 -5.39 25.56 2.65
C GLU A 199 -4.15 26.38 3.00
N LYS A 200 -3.01 25.76 3.36
CA LYS A 200 -1.77 26.48 3.60
C LYS A 200 -1.24 27.17 2.32
N VAL A 201 -1.25 26.46 1.20
CA VAL A 201 -0.81 27.01 -0.09
C VAL A 201 -1.72 28.17 -0.51
N LEU A 202 -3.03 28.00 -0.43
CA LEU A 202 -3.99 29.06 -0.77
C LEU A 202 -3.83 30.28 0.16
N ARG A 203 -3.62 30.08 1.47
CA ARG A 203 -3.35 31.19 2.43
C ARG A 203 -2.03 31.87 2.13
N ALA A 204 -0.99 31.15 1.73
CA ALA A 204 0.31 31.74 1.33
C ALA A 204 0.16 32.61 0.08
N PHE A 205 -0.55 32.13 -0.95
CA PHE A 205 -0.83 32.91 -2.16
C PHE A 205 -1.69 34.15 -1.88
N HIS A 206 -2.71 34.06 -1.03
CA HIS A 206 -3.51 35.21 -0.62
C HIS A 206 -2.73 36.27 0.17
N ARG A 207 -1.76 35.85 1.00
CA ARG A 207 -0.87 36.79 1.72
C ARG A 207 0.10 37.48 0.77
N SER A 208 0.67 36.77 -0.19
CA SER A 208 1.59 37.33 -1.18
C SER A 208 0.89 38.36 -2.09
N GLY A 209 -0.33 38.08 -2.54
CA GLY A 209 -1.12 39.00 -3.37
C GLY A 209 -1.50 40.32 -2.63
N LYS A 210 -1.75 40.26 -1.33
CA LYS A 210 -2.06 41.47 -0.54
C LYS A 210 -0.83 42.37 -0.28
N GLN A 211 0.35 41.80 -0.21
CA GLN A 211 1.59 42.59 -0.04
C GLN A 211 1.94 43.35 -1.32
N THR A 212 1.73 42.76 -2.49
CA THR A 212 2.02 43.41 -3.77
C THR A 212 1.04 44.57 -4.05
N THR A 213 -0.20 44.49 -3.61
CA THR A 213 -1.19 45.56 -3.79
C THR A 213 -0.97 46.74 -2.85
N ASN A 214 -0.37 46.52 -1.68
CA ASN A 214 -0.03 47.58 -0.74
C ASN A 214 1.27 48.34 -1.05
N GLN A 215 2.14 47.79 -1.92
CA GLN A 215 3.36 48.48 -2.37
C GLN A 215 3.12 49.36 -3.61
N LEU A 216 1.96 49.26 -4.23
CA LEU A 216 1.57 50.03 -5.42
C LEU A 216 0.62 51.21 -5.10
N ARG A 217 0.39 51.50 -3.81
CA ARG A 217 -0.33 52.70 -3.31
C ARG A 217 0.66 53.61 -2.54
#